data_5e701e3802f46cbaad0f11bb7ca577b9
#
_entry.id   5e701e3802f46cbaad0f11bb7ca577b9
#
_cell.length_a   1.000
_cell.length_b   1.000
_cell.length_c   1.000
_cell.angle_alpha   90.00
_cell.angle_beta   90.00
_cell.angle_gamma   90.00
#
_symmetry.space_group_name_H-M   'P 1'
#
loop_
_entity.id
_entity.type
_entity.pdbx_description
1 polymer ?
#
loop_
_entity_poly.entity_id
_entity_poly.type
_entity_poly.pdbx_seq_one_letter_code
_entity_poly.pdbx_strand_id
1 'polypeptide(L)'
;MTWRSLVRLLPGVGGFFYLSFPGKQVYWMVSENGRFESMKQKKEREKEISQWPWISMLPFGILAGYWGDKEVRITAISEYGFQTRLAVPATAEQKNAPWELAFYDQKTASYQRILLRDATLLQEKEEDFDTIYTFVTDQEDYRNAVQRLALQYSQYIRWKMEDDDAALAEEMTGYPAEQDAFHLESLEEQKKVWFSGIGKETFVALQNGFAESGQPGQPVELALELDRPEWYEAYLSMESAVFFDAYFRKNQIPDPPLFHPDRLYIGNAFCPHLAPTEEELFALMDKACRESFSITLTFPFLLEENLSETQQRLQRLAEWCERKNKTVELVVNDWGTAHLATHFPVFSICLGILLNKRKKDPRMAYKLGDRTLFEKNSVHAAFYREYLKAEFRIERYEWESCGNTGTGKFPEGKNSMHLPFYQTNTSQYCPLYTACTKGSRSAQMPVRECPRFCEKQAFLYPEHLRMMGRYNSLFGMNLTVLQDPETIGKMYGLRGIDRIVVNLL
;
A
#
# COMPACT_ATOMS: atom_id res chain seq x y z
N MET A 1 7.84 -25.30 13.56
CA MET A 1 8.43 -26.18 12.52
C MET A 1 9.63 -25.46 11.94
N THR A 2 10.81 -25.93 12.27
CA THR A 2 12.10 -25.30 11.92
C THR A 2 12.46 -25.62 10.48
N TRP A 3 12.61 -24.58 9.66
CA TRP A 3 13.11 -24.65 8.30
C TRP A 3 14.64 -24.74 8.35
N ARG A 4 15.22 -25.85 7.94
CA ARG A 4 16.66 -25.97 7.59
C ARG A 4 16.74 -26.39 6.14
N SER A 5 17.08 -25.45 5.27
CA SER A 5 17.44 -25.71 3.88
C SER A 5 18.96 -25.62 3.77
N LEU A 6 19.61 -26.68 3.30
CA LEU A 6 21.05 -26.71 3.06
C LEU A 6 21.31 -26.21 1.62
N VAL A 7 22.02 -25.12 1.49
CA VAL A 7 22.65 -24.70 0.24
C VAL A 7 24.06 -25.32 0.19
N ARG A 8 24.33 -26.18 -0.76
CA ARG A 8 25.70 -26.66 -1.04
C ARG A 8 26.16 -26.11 -2.39
N LEU A 9 27.21 -25.33 -2.36
CA LEU A 9 27.97 -24.93 -3.53
C LEU A 9 29.03 -26.03 -3.80
N LEU A 10 29.02 -26.58 -5.01
CA LEU A 10 30.10 -27.44 -5.50
C LEU A 10 31.04 -26.61 -6.38
N PRO A 11 32.35 -26.59 -6.12
CA PRO A 11 33.28 -25.82 -6.93
C PRO A 11 33.67 -26.66 -8.19
N GLY A 12 33.54 -26.04 -9.35
CA GLY A 12 34.29 -26.49 -10.50
C GLY A 12 33.61 -26.72 -11.84
N VAL A 13 32.29 -26.64 -11.98
CA VAL A 13 31.62 -26.67 -13.29
C VAL A 13 30.26 -25.93 -13.16
N GLY A 14 29.94 -25.02 -14.04
CA GLY A 14 28.76 -24.18 -14.20
C GLY A 14 27.71 -24.25 -13.10
N GLY A 15 27.37 -23.13 -12.51
CA GLY A 15 26.64 -23.02 -11.25
C GLY A 15 25.36 -23.84 -11.13
N PHE A 16 25.30 -24.65 -10.09
CA PHE A 16 24.12 -25.38 -9.70
C PHE A 16 23.50 -24.70 -8.45
N PHE A 17 22.19 -24.49 -8.45
CA PHE A 17 21.45 -24.07 -7.27
C PHE A 17 20.57 -25.22 -6.78
N TYR A 18 20.52 -25.39 -5.48
CA TYR A 18 19.72 -26.41 -4.80
C TYR A 18 18.65 -25.71 -3.95
N LEU A 19 17.39 -25.97 -4.21
CA LEU A 19 16.31 -25.71 -3.26
C LEU A 19 15.62 -27.03 -2.96
N SER A 20 15.72 -27.49 -1.71
CA SER A 20 15.05 -28.69 -1.24
C SER A 20 13.81 -28.31 -0.44
N PHE A 21 12.64 -28.70 -0.95
CA PHE A 21 11.38 -28.67 -0.20
C PHE A 21 11.02 -30.09 0.24
N PRO A 22 10.29 -30.28 1.34
CA PRO A 22 9.85 -31.60 1.75
C PRO A 22 9.05 -32.28 0.63
N GLY A 23 9.63 -33.34 0.03
CA GLY A 23 8.99 -34.17 -0.99
C GLY A 23 9.33 -33.88 -2.44
N LYS A 24 10.16 -32.90 -2.78
CA LYS A 24 10.63 -32.66 -4.16
C LYS A 24 12.09 -32.17 -4.18
N GLN A 25 12.94 -32.92 -4.92
CA GLN A 25 14.29 -32.47 -5.28
C GLN A 25 14.26 -31.86 -6.66
N VAL A 26 14.87 -30.70 -6.84
CA VAL A 26 14.93 -29.98 -8.11
C VAL A 26 16.39 -29.84 -8.52
N TYR A 27 16.74 -30.34 -9.71
CA TYR A 27 18.10 -30.35 -10.26
C TYR A 27 18.20 -29.42 -11.46
N TRP A 28 19.34 -28.76 -11.63
CA TRP A 28 19.67 -27.95 -12.81
C TRP A 28 20.68 -28.70 -13.68
N MET A 29 20.42 -28.85 -14.97
CA MET A 29 21.38 -29.31 -15.96
C MET A 29 21.37 -28.42 -17.21
N VAL A 30 22.54 -28.13 -17.73
CA VAL A 30 22.78 -27.42 -18.98
C VAL A 30 22.97 -28.43 -20.10
N SER A 31 22.29 -28.29 -21.23
CA SER A 31 22.56 -29.04 -22.45
C SER A 31 22.74 -28.13 -23.66
N GLU A 32 23.65 -28.55 -24.54
CA GLU A 32 24.04 -27.85 -25.76
C GLU A 32 23.18 -28.26 -26.96
N ASN A 33 22.74 -27.29 -27.78
CA ASN A 33 22.31 -27.35 -29.18
C ASN A 33 21.04 -28.13 -29.59
N GLY A 34 20.09 -27.46 -30.27
CA GLY A 34 19.12 -28.12 -31.11
C GLY A 34 18.03 -27.31 -31.79
N ARG A 35 17.83 -27.52 -33.09
CA ARG A 35 16.70 -27.04 -33.93
C ARG A 35 15.54 -28.05 -33.90
N PHE A 36 14.29 -27.60 -34.13
CA PHE A 36 13.05 -28.35 -33.92
C PHE A 36 12.34 -28.77 -35.21
N GLU A 37 11.82 -29.98 -35.21
CA GLU A 37 10.77 -30.44 -36.14
C GLU A 37 9.91 -31.59 -35.56
N SER A 38 8.55 -31.54 -35.79
CA SER A 38 7.50 -32.57 -35.66
C SER A 38 6.75 -32.70 -34.30
N MET A 39 5.50 -33.18 -34.37
CA MET A 39 4.59 -33.39 -33.20
C MET A 39 5.16 -34.39 -32.15
N LYS A 40 6.01 -35.32 -32.55
CA LYS A 40 6.63 -36.26 -31.64
C LYS A 40 7.69 -35.58 -30.78
N GLN A 41 8.43 -34.66 -31.38
CA GLN A 41 9.39 -33.79 -30.70
C GLN A 41 8.70 -32.79 -29.78
N LYS A 42 7.50 -32.31 -30.11
CA LYS A 42 6.71 -31.45 -29.23
C LYS A 42 6.34 -32.16 -27.93
N LYS A 43 5.91 -33.44 -27.97
CA LYS A 43 5.61 -34.24 -26.76
C LYS A 43 6.84 -34.57 -25.92
N GLU A 44 7.96 -34.83 -26.56
CA GLU A 44 9.25 -35.07 -25.87
C GLU A 44 9.71 -33.76 -25.21
N ARG A 45 9.56 -32.63 -25.90
CA ARG A 45 9.86 -31.30 -25.39
C ARG A 45 8.92 -30.90 -24.24
N GLU A 46 7.64 -31.20 -24.30
CA GLU A 46 6.69 -31.00 -23.21
C GLU A 46 7.11 -31.76 -21.95
N LYS A 47 7.61 -32.98 -22.11
CA LYS A 47 8.14 -33.80 -21.04
C LYS A 47 9.45 -33.23 -20.48
N GLU A 48 10.30 -32.72 -21.32
CA GLU A 48 11.57 -32.09 -20.95
C GLU A 48 11.32 -30.75 -20.20
N ILE A 49 10.41 -29.94 -20.70
CA ILE A 49 10.04 -28.66 -20.08
C ILE A 49 9.36 -28.86 -18.72
N SER A 50 8.62 -29.96 -18.53
CA SER A 50 8.05 -30.28 -17.20
C SER A 50 9.13 -30.57 -16.16
N GLN A 51 10.35 -30.87 -16.59
CA GLN A 51 11.55 -31.11 -15.76
C GLN A 51 12.41 -29.85 -15.61
N TRP A 52 12.12 -28.74 -16.31
CA TRP A 52 12.89 -27.51 -16.18
C TRP A 52 12.73 -26.93 -14.79
N PRO A 53 13.79 -26.36 -14.25
CA PRO A 53 13.74 -25.70 -12.97
C PRO A 53 13.05 -24.35 -13.11
N TRP A 54 11.78 -24.33 -12.80
CA TRP A 54 11.00 -23.13 -12.80
C TRP A 54 11.22 -22.34 -11.51
N ILE A 55 11.56 -21.06 -11.63
CA ILE A 55 11.49 -20.10 -10.54
C ILE A 55 10.04 -19.65 -10.48
N SER A 56 9.33 -20.08 -9.46
CA SER A 56 7.96 -19.67 -9.16
C SER A 56 7.94 -18.71 -7.97
N MET A 57 6.79 -18.08 -7.71
CA MET A 57 6.60 -17.14 -6.60
C MET A 57 7.50 -15.90 -6.66
N LEU A 58 7.77 -15.41 -7.86
CA LEU A 58 8.52 -14.18 -8.07
C LEU A 58 7.83 -13.01 -7.34
N PRO A 59 8.59 -12.19 -6.58
CA PRO A 59 8.05 -11.00 -5.95
C PRO A 59 7.38 -10.10 -6.98
N PHE A 60 6.22 -9.58 -6.63
CA PHE A 60 5.51 -8.65 -7.49
C PHE A 60 6.35 -7.39 -7.72
N GLY A 61 6.51 -7.00 -8.98
CA GLY A 61 7.22 -5.80 -9.37
C GLY A 61 8.66 -5.99 -9.81
N ILE A 62 9.29 -7.16 -9.61
CA ILE A 62 10.62 -7.43 -10.18
C ILE A 62 10.55 -7.96 -11.62
N LEU A 63 9.39 -8.46 -12.03
CA LEU A 63 9.13 -8.93 -13.38
C LEU A 63 7.69 -8.62 -13.77
N ALA A 64 7.51 -7.86 -14.84
CA ALA A 64 6.23 -7.60 -15.45
C ALA A 64 6.18 -8.20 -16.86
N GLY A 65 5.04 -8.75 -17.25
CA GLY A 65 4.79 -9.24 -18.60
C GLY A 65 3.74 -8.36 -19.30
N TYR A 66 3.95 -8.13 -20.57
CA TYR A 66 2.97 -7.49 -21.45
C TYR A 66 2.64 -8.43 -22.59
N TRP A 67 1.39 -8.83 -22.67
CA TRP A 67 0.88 -9.67 -23.76
C TRP A 67 0.03 -8.81 -24.69
N GLY A 68 0.64 -8.35 -25.77
CA GLY A 68 0.12 -7.24 -26.55
C GLY A 68 0.15 -5.95 -25.73
N ASP A 69 -0.99 -5.32 -25.58
CA ASP A 69 -1.21 -4.09 -24.81
C ASP A 69 -1.58 -4.33 -23.33
N LYS A 70 -1.75 -5.60 -22.92
CA LYS A 70 -2.20 -5.96 -21.58
C LYS A 70 -1.04 -6.36 -20.68
N GLU A 71 -0.94 -5.73 -19.51
CA GLU A 71 -0.07 -6.20 -18.43
C GLU A 71 -0.62 -7.51 -17.85
N VAL A 72 0.22 -8.53 -17.77
CA VAL A 72 -0.10 -9.83 -17.20
C VAL A 72 0.95 -10.24 -16.17
N ARG A 73 0.53 -11.00 -15.18
CA ARG A 73 1.45 -11.52 -14.15
C ARG A 73 2.21 -12.72 -14.69
N ILE A 74 3.53 -12.67 -14.63
CA ILE A 74 4.39 -13.84 -14.84
C ILE A 74 4.43 -14.63 -13.54
N THR A 75 3.98 -15.87 -13.58
CA THR A 75 3.87 -16.76 -12.40
C THR A 75 5.06 -17.66 -12.20
N ALA A 76 5.74 -18.01 -13.27
CA ALA A 76 6.97 -18.79 -13.24
C ALA A 76 7.87 -18.44 -14.44
N ILE A 77 9.17 -18.56 -14.27
CA ILE A 77 10.17 -18.24 -15.29
C ILE A 77 11.29 -19.27 -15.26
N SER A 78 11.83 -19.60 -16.42
CA SER A 78 13.03 -20.41 -16.61
C SER A 78 13.88 -19.79 -17.71
N GLU A 79 15.09 -20.28 -17.95
CA GLU A 79 15.97 -19.77 -19.03
C GLU A 79 15.36 -19.92 -20.44
N TYR A 80 14.39 -20.80 -20.61
CA TYR A 80 13.81 -21.14 -21.93
C TYR A 80 12.33 -20.81 -22.06
N GLY A 81 11.71 -20.27 -21.02
CA GLY A 81 10.29 -19.96 -21.09
C GLY A 81 9.73 -19.38 -19.81
N PHE A 82 8.47 -19.00 -19.88
CA PHE A 82 7.75 -18.37 -18.78
C PHE A 82 6.29 -18.81 -18.75
N GLN A 83 5.66 -18.63 -17.59
CA GLN A 83 4.25 -18.92 -17.39
C GLN A 83 3.50 -17.66 -16.97
N THR A 84 2.30 -17.53 -17.49
CA THR A 84 1.33 -16.51 -17.05
C THR A 84 0.00 -17.16 -16.74
N ARG A 85 -0.81 -16.47 -15.96
CA ARG A 85 -2.13 -16.92 -15.51
C ARG A 85 -3.17 -15.86 -15.77
N LEU A 86 -4.29 -16.24 -16.36
CA LEU A 86 -5.43 -15.38 -16.61
C LEU A 86 -6.70 -16.00 -16.04
N ALA A 87 -7.53 -15.18 -15.35
CA ALA A 87 -8.84 -15.59 -14.86
C ALA A 87 -9.87 -15.72 -16.00
N VAL A 88 -9.64 -15.01 -17.12
CA VAL A 88 -10.45 -15.14 -18.33
C VAL A 88 -9.56 -15.67 -19.44
N PRO A 89 -9.94 -16.73 -20.13
CA PRO A 89 -9.14 -17.30 -21.21
C PRO A 89 -8.77 -16.27 -22.29
N ALA A 90 -7.54 -16.37 -22.80
CA ALA A 90 -7.05 -15.49 -23.86
C ALA A 90 -7.80 -15.71 -25.16
N THR A 91 -8.16 -14.63 -25.83
CA THR A 91 -8.75 -14.69 -27.18
C THR A 91 -7.73 -15.17 -28.22
N ALA A 92 -8.21 -15.61 -29.39
CA ALA A 92 -7.32 -16.00 -30.48
C ALA A 92 -6.40 -14.84 -30.93
N GLU A 93 -6.88 -13.61 -30.89
CA GLU A 93 -6.10 -12.41 -31.19
C GLU A 93 -5.00 -12.20 -30.15
N GLN A 94 -5.33 -12.30 -28.88
CA GLN A 94 -4.37 -12.17 -27.79
C GLN A 94 -3.29 -13.26 -27.85
N LYS A 95 -3.65 -14.51 -28.19
CA LYS A 95 -2.68 -15.62 -28.32
C LYS A 95 -1.60 -15.36 -29.38
N ASN A 96 -1.90 -14.54 -30.38
CA ASN A 96 -0.97 -14.14 -31.42
C ASN A 96 -0.29 -12.78 -31.17
N ALA A 97 -0.62 -12.10 -30.10
CA ALA A 97 -0.04 -10.81 -29.77
C ALA A 97 1.43 -10.95 -29.31
N PRO A 98 2.28 -9.95 -29.60
CA PRO A 98 3.68 -9.97 -29.18
C PRO A 98 3.82 -9.94 -27.67
N TRP A 99 4.92 -10.48 -27.18
CA TRP A 99 5.30 -10.45 -25.78
C TRP A 99 6.40 -9.44 -25.50
N GLU A 100 6.25 -8.69 -24.43
CA GLU A 100 7.32 -7.90 -23.84
C GLU A 100 7.44 -8.23 -22.36
N LEU A 101 8.67 -8.49 -21.89
CA LEU A 101 8.96 -8.70 -20.47
C LEU A 101 9.82 -7.53 -19.94
N ALA A 102 9.46 -7.02 -18.79
CA ALA A 102 10.17 -5.96 -18.11
C ALA A 102 10.81 -6.50 -16.82
N PHE A 103 12.11 -6.63 -16.82
CA PHE A 103 12.92 -7.10 -15.70
C PHE A 103 13.42 -5.90 -14.90
N TYR A 104 13.15 -5.89 -13.59
CA TYR A 104 13.69 -4.85 -12.73
C TYR A 104 15.16 -5.10 -12.44
N ASP A 105 15.99 -4.10 -12.70
CA ASP A 105 17.40 -4.08 -12.35
C ASP A 105 17.60 -3.26 -11.08
N GLN A 106 18.03 -3.91 -10.01
CA GLN A 106 18.22 -3.26 -8.70
C GLN A 106 19.32 -2.20 -8.74
N LYS A 107 20.40 -2.43 -9.52
CA LYS A 107 21.55 -1.51 -9.58
C LYS A 107 21.21 -0.18 -10.22
N THR A 108 20.39 -0.22 -11.26
CA THR A 108 19.98 0.97 -12.00
C THR A 108 18.63 1.53 -11.55
N ALA A 109 17.94 0.83 -10.63
CA ALA A 109 16.57 1.13 -10.19
C ALA A 109 15.60 1.33 -11.36
N SER A 110 15.78 0.58 -12.44
CA SER A 110 15.01 0.72 -13.67
C SER A 110 14.58 -0.63 -14.26
N TYR A 111 13.61 -0.60 -15.17
CA TYR A 111 13.17 -1.81 -15.87
C TYR A 111 13.88 -1.93 -17.21
N GLN A 112 14.57 -3.05 -17.42
CA GLN A 112 15.01 -3.48 -18.73
C GLN A 112 13.87 -4.20 -19.44
N ARG A 113 13.50 -3.72 -20.63
CA ARG A 113 12.43 -4.29 -21.45
C ARG A 113 13.02 -5.18 -22.53
N ILE A 114 12.42 -6.34 -22.72
CA ILE A 114 12.79 -7.32 -23.74
C ILE A 114 11.55 -7.68 -24.54
N LEU A 115 11.58 -7.33 -25.82
CA LEU A 115 10.57 -7.76 -26.77
C LEU A 115 10.89 -9.19 -27.21
N LEU A 116 10.00 -10.12 -26.94
CA LEU A 116 10.16 -11.52 -27.36
C LEU A 116 9.56 -11.70 -28.76
N ARG A 117 10.44 -11.97 -29.71
CA ARG A 117 10.08 -12.10 -31.13
C ARG A 117 9.71 -13.52 -31.52
N ASP A 118 10.15 -14.49 -30.74
CA ASP A 118 10.03 -15.93 -30.97
C ASP A 118 9.21 -16.66 -29.92
N ALA A 119 8.58 -15.91 -29.00
CA ALA A 119 7.77 -16.52 -27.95
C ALA A 119 6.64 -17.34 -28.54
N THR A 120 6.64 -18.64 -28.26
CA THR A 120 5.67 -19.59 -28.78
C THR A 120 4.86 -20.19 -27.65
N LEU A 121 3.53 -20.19 -27.79
CA LEU A 121 2.64 -20.87 -26.84
C LEU A 121 2.88 -22.38 -26.91
N LEU A 122 3.34 -22.95 -25.82
CA LEU A 122 3.61 -24.39 -25.72
C LEU A 122 2.43 -25.15 -25.12
N GLN A 123 1.83 -24.61 -24.07
CA GLN A 123 0.78 -25.28 -23.32
C GLN A 123 -0.26 -24.27 -22.81
N GLU A 124 -1.53 -24.67 -22.88
CA GLU A 124 -2.66 -24.04 -22.24
C GLU A 124 -3.30 -25.06 -21.31
N LYS A 125 -3.41 -24.74 -20.03
CA LYS A 125 -3.97 -25.63 -19.01
C LYS A 125 -5.05 -24.86 -18.23
N GLU A 126 -6.27 -25.36 -18.31
CA GLU A 126 -7.38 -24.86 -17.49
C GLU A 126 -7.26 -25.39 -16.06
N GLU A 127 -7.48 -24.54 -15.11
CA GLU A 127 -7.60 -24.84 -13.67
C GLU A 127 -8.95 -24.28 -13.18
N ASP A 128 -9.32 -24.59 -11.93
CA ASP A 128 -10.68 -24.27 -11.40
C ASP A 128 -11.11 -22.81 -11.56
N PHE A 129 -10.14 -21.87 -11.47
CA PHE A 129 -10.42 -20.42 -11.53
C PHE A 129 -9.61 -19.67 -12.57
N ASP A 130 -8.65 -20.33 -13.22
CA ASP A 130 -7.67 -19.68 -14.08
C ASP A 130 -7.27 -20.58 -15.25
N THR A 131 -6.73 -19.97 -16.29
CA THR A 131 -6.01 -20.66 -17.35
C THR A 131 -4.53 -20.31 -17.28
N ILE A 132 -3.67 -21.30 -17.22
CA ILE A 132 -2.21 -21.17 -17.21
C ILE A 132 -1.70 -21.34 -18.64
N TYR A 133 -0.94 -20.35 -19.10
CA TYR A 133 -0.27 -20.35 -20.38
C TYR A 133 1.23 -20.49 -20.20
N THR A 134 1.84 -21.46 -20.86
CA THR A 134 3.29 -21.67 -20.88
C THR A 134 3.84 -21.29 -22.25
N PHE A 135 4.79 -20.37 -22.25
CA PHE A 135 5.48 -19.90 -23.45
C PHE A 135 6.94 -20.31 -23.40
N VAL A 136 7.52 -20.52 -24.57
CA VAL A 136 8.94 -20.81 -24.75
C VAL A 136 9.55 -19.78 -25.68
N THR A 137 10.84 -19.50 -25.45
CA THR A 137 11.65 -18.59 -26.27
C THR A 137 13.10 -19.03 -26.24
N ASP A 138 13.80 -18.87 -27.36
CA ASP A 138 15.23 -19.16 -27.49
C ASP A 138 16.08 -17.89 -27.50
N GLN A 139 15.47 -16.73 -27.23
CA GLN A 139 16.11 -15.42 -27.31
C GLN A 139 17.20 -15.25 -26.26
N GLU A 140 18.42 -14.91 -26.68
CA GLU A 140 19.57 -14.78 -25.79
C GLU A 140 19.41 -13.67 -24.75
N ASP A 141 18.85 -12.51 -25.15
CA ASP A 141 18.60 -11.39 -24.24
C ASP A 141 17.68 -11.80 -23.09
N TYR A 142 16.68 -12.64 -23.38
CA TYR A 142 15.78 -13.21 -22.39
C TYR A 142 16.54 -14.10 -21.40
N ARG A 143 17.36 -15.04 -21.90
CA ARG A 143 18.15 -15.92 -21.02
C ARG A 143 19.05 -15.14 -20.09
N ASN A 144 19.77 -14.14 -20.64
CA ASN A 144 20.67 -13.30 -19.86
C ASN A 144 19.91 -12.51 -18.77
N ALA A 145 18.69 -12.05 -19.07
CA ALA A 145 17.87 -11.35 -18.09
C ALA A 145 17.34 -12.28 -17.00
N VAL A 146 16.94 -13.52 -17.36
CA VAL A 146 16.51 -14.54 -16.39
C VAL A 146 17.64 -14.93 -15.45
N GLN A 147 18.86 -15.18 -15.99
CA GLN A 147 20.03 -15.51 -15.17
C GLN A 147 20.36 -14.39 -14.19
N ARG A 148 20.34 -13.15 -14.65
CA ARG A 148 20.54 -11.98 -13.78
C ARG A 148 19.47 -11.89 -12.69
N LEU A 149 18.20 -12.05 -13.06
CA LEU A 149 17.09 -12.05 -12.11
C LEU A 149 17.23 -13.18 -11.09
N ALA A 150 17.63 -14.38 -11.52
CA ALA A 150 17.87 -15.53 -10.64
C ALA A 150 18.98 -15.25 -9.61
N LEU A 151 20.07 -14.62 -10.04
CA LEU A 151 21.14 -14.20 -9.14
C LEU A 151 20.68 -13.18 -8.11
N GLN A 152 19.98 -12.13 -8.56
CA GLN A 152 19.43 -11.09 -7.69
C GLN A 152 18.42 -11.66 -6.70
N TYR A 153 17.55 -12.56 -7.14
CA TYR A 153 16.58 -13.23 -6.28
C TYR A 153 17.25 -14.14 -5.24
N SER A 154 18.28 -14.89 -5.65
CA SER A 154 19.06 -15.71 -4.73
C SER A 154 19.76 -14.86 -3.67
N GLN A 155 20.29 -13.71 -4.05
CA GLN A 155 20.90 -12.76 -3.13
C GLN A 155 19.88 -12.19 -2.15
N TYR A 156 18.69 -11.80 -2.63
CA TYR A 156 17.57 -11.38 -1.79
C TYR A 156 17.18 -12.45 -0.76
N ILE A 157 17.03 -13.72 -1.19
CA ILE A 157 16.71 -14.82 -0.28
C ILE A 157 17.79 -15.02 0.76
N ARG A 158 19.07 -14.93 0.37
CA ARG A 158 20.19 -15.05 1.29
C ARG A 158 20.14 -13.96 2.38
N TRP A 159 19.97 -12.71 1.99
CA TRP A 159 19.88 -11.62 2.95
C TRP A 159 18.68 -11.76 3.89
N LYS A 160 17.55 -12.23 3.37
CA LYS A 160 16.38 -12.51 4.22
C LYS A 160 16.62 -13.65 5.21
N MET A 161 17.40 -14.65 4.84
CA MET A 161 17.76 -15.76 5.73
C MET A 161 18.80 -15.35 6.78
N GLU A 162 19.68 -14.46 6.42
CA GLU A 162 20.70 -13.88 7.31
C GLU A 162 20.15 -12.75 8.19
N ASP A 163 18.88 -12.40 8.01
CA ASP A 163 18.19 -11.27 8.68
C ASP A 163 18.90 -9.92 8.48
N ASP A 164 19.49 -9.76 7.29
CA ASP A 164 20.23 -8.56 6.89
C ASP A 164 19.36 -7.65 6.01
N ASP A 165 18.34 -7.04 6.63
CA ASP A 165 17.48 -6.07 5.94
C ASP A 165 18.24 -4.81 5.54
N ALA A 166 19.36 -4.49 6.20
CA ALA A 166 20.19 -3.35 5.89
C ALA A 166 20.88 -3.52 4.53
N ALA A 167 21.53 -4.65 4.28
CA ALA A 167 22.17 -4.94 3.01
C ALA A 167 21.17 -4.96 1.84
N LEU A 168 19.95 -5.49 2.05
CA LEU A 168 18.89 -5.45 1.07
C LEU A 168 18.46 -4.01 0.74
N ALA A 169 18.28 -3.18 1.76
CA ALA A 169 17.89 -1.78 1.57
C ALA A 169 18.97 -1.00 0.81
N GLU A 170 20.24 -1.20 1.15
CA GLU A 170 21.37 -0.58 0.46
C GLU A 170 21.44 -0.98 -1.03
N GLU A 171 21.33 -2.26 -1.33
CA GLU A 171 21.36 -2.75 -2.72
C GLU A 171 20.18 -2.23 -3.54
N MET A 172 18.97 -2.18 -2.95
CA MET A 172 17.77 -1.73 -3.64
C MET A 172 17.71 -0.22 -3.85
N THR A 173 18.26 0.56 -2.94
CA THR A 173 18.12 2.02 -2.96
C THR A 173 19.43 2.73 -3.25
N GLY A 174 20.59 2.02 -3.22
CA GLY A 174 21.92 2.63 -3.22
C GLY A 174 22.19 3.47 -1.98
N TYR A 175 21.40 3.29 -0.93
CA TYR A 175 21.43 4.11 0.28
C TYR A 175 21.73 3.24 1.49
N PRO A 176 22.77 3.57 2.29
CA PRO A 176 23.12 2.80 3.47
C PRO A 176 21.96 2.78 4.46
N ALA A 177 21.41 1.61 4.74
CA ALA A 177 20.31 1.46 5.69
C ALA A 177 20.70 1.87 7.13
N GLU A 178 21.97 1.85 7.45
CA GLU A 178 22.53 2.37 8.69
C GLU A 178 22.29 3.88 8.89
N GLN A 179 22.07 4.61 7.79
CA GLN A 179 21.73 6.03 7.81
C GLN A 179 20.22 6.30 7.86
N ASP A 180 19.38 5.30 7.96
CA ASP A 180 17.98 5.48 8.33
C ASP A 180 17.90 5.99 9.76
N ALA A 181 18.23 7.24 9.92
CA ALA A 181 18.46 7.85 11.21
C ALA A 181 17.16 8.07 11.97
N PHE A 182 17.22 7.75 13.23
CA PHE A 182 16.19 8.03 14.21
C PHE A 182 16.43 9.41 14.81
N HIS A 183 16.19 10.48 14.17
CA HIS A 183 16.38 11.79 14.78
C HIS A 183 15.08 12.58 14.73
N LEU A 184 14.62 13.03 15.90
CA LEU A 184 13.52 13.96 16.02
C LEU A 184 13.79 15.26 15.26
N GLU A 185 15.01 15.77 15.41
CA GLU A 185 15.46 16.98 14.72
C GLU A 185 15.38 16.79 13.19
N SER A 186 15.77 15.63 12.70
CA SER A 186 15.70 15.29 11.29
C SER A 186 14.26 15.23 10.78
N LEU A 187 13.29 14.76 11.57
CA LEU A 187 11.89 14.78 11.19
C LEU A 187 11.35 16.22 11.07
N GLU A 188 11.68 17.09 11.99
CA GLU A 188 11.29 18.50 11.92
C GLU A 188 11.93 19.22 10.75
N GLU A 189 13.21 18.99 10.52
CA GLU A 189 13.93 19.54 9.36
C GLU A 189 13.34 19.03 8.05
N GLN A 190 13.02 17.75 7.96
CA GLN A 190 12.41 17.18 6.78
C GLN A 190 11.00 17.75 6.56
N LYS A 191 10.20 17.94 7.59
CA LYS A 191 8.91 18.64 7.50
C LYS A 191 9.07 20.07 7.01
N LYS A 192 10.08 20.82 7.46
CA LYS A 192 10.37 22.15 6.94
C LYS A 192 10.66 22.15 5.43
N VAL A 193 11.45 21.18 4.96
CA VAL A 193 11.72 21.03 3.53
C VAL A 193 10.46 20.67 2.77
N TRP A 194 9.69 19.69 3.25
CA TRP A 194 8.47 19.23 2.58
C TRP A 194 7.39 20.29 2.50
N PHE A 195 7.21 21.07 3.56
CA PHE A 195 6.18 22.09 3.65
C PHE A 195 6.68 23.51 3.34
N SER A 196 7.95 23.64 2.93
CA SER A 196 8.47 24.92 2.46
C SER A 196 7.68 25.40 1.25
N GLY A 197 7.15 26.62 1.31
CA GLY A 197 6.33 27.19 0.25
C GLY A 197 4.84 26.81 0.32
N ILE A 198 4.42 26.02 1.31
CA ILE A 198 3.00 25.76 1.58
C ILE A 198 2.54 26.82 2.58
N GLY A 199 1.70 27.73 2.10
CA GLY A 199 1.09 28.79 2.91
C GLY A 199 -0.41 28.60 3.09
N LYS A 200 -1.03 29.58 3.71
CA LYS A 200 -2.49 29.59 3.93
C LYS A 200 -3.29 29.52 2.63
N GLU A 201 -2.75 30.08 1.54
CA GLU A 201 -3.38 30.10 0.22
C GLU A 201 -3.66 28.69 -0.28
N THR A 202 -2.77 27.75 0.03
CA THR A 202 -2.94 26.33 -0.34
C THR A 202 -4.22 25.74 0.25
N PHE A 203 -4.46 25.96 1.54
CA PHE A 203 -5.63 25.41 2.22
C PHE A 203 -6.90 26.19 1.91
N VAL A 204 -6.81 27.51 1.69
CA VAL A 204 -7.90 28.34 1.20
C VAL A 204 -8.30 27.90 -0.20
N ALA A 205 -7.32 27.62 -1.08
CA ALA A 205 -7.60 27.14 -2.43
C ALA A 205 -8.17 25.71 -2.44
N LEU A 206 -7.73 24.82 -1.55
CA LEU A 206 -8.38 23.54 -1.34
C LEU A 206 -9.85 23.72 -0.95
N GLN A 207 -10.13 24.58 -0.01
CA GLN A 207 -11.48 24.86 0.47
C GLN A 207 -12.37 25.49 -0.63
N ASN A 208 -11.86 26.47 -1.36
CA ASN A 208 -12.57 27.18 -2.43
C ASN A 208 -12.68 26.37 -3.72
N GLY A 209 -11.61 25.67 -4.12
CA GLY A 209 -11.57 24.86 -5.34
C GLY A 209 -12.58 23.71 -5.35
N PHE A 210 -12.94 23.22 -4.17
CA PHE A 210 -14.01 22.23 -4.02
C PHE A 210 -15.41 22.87 -4.09
N ALA A 211 -15.57 24.07 -3.56
CA ALA A 211 -16.85 24.78 -3.65
C ALA A 211 -17.23 25.13 -5.09
N GLU A 212 -16.24 25.41 -5.95
CA GLU A 212 -16.46 25.74 -7.36
C GLU A 212 -16.57 24.51 -8.29
N SER A 213 -15.91 23.41 -7.95
CA SER A 213 -15.83 22.21 -8.80
C SER A 213 -16.90 21.17 -8.48
N GLY A 214 -17.59 21.30 -7.38
CA GLY A 214 -18.71 20.45 -7.03
C GLY A 214 -19.81 20.55 -8.09
N GLN A 215 -20.46 19.44 -8.42
CA GLN A 215 -21.73 19.53 -9.15
C GLN A 215 -22.65 20.48 -8.39
N PRO A 216 -23.41 21.35 -9.07
CA PRO A 216 -24.31 22.29 -8.40
C PRO A 216 -25.17 21.54 -7.39
N GLY A 217 -24.90 21.74 -6.08
CA GLY A 217 -25.70 21.16 -5.00
C GLY A 217 -25.03 20.20 -4.03
N GLN A 218 -23.75 19.83 -4.20
CA GLN A 218 -23.03 19.04 -3.18
C GLN A 218 -21.77 19.76 -2.71
N PRO A 219 -21.79 20.36 -1.50
CA PRO A 219 -20.58 20.91 -0.89
C PRO A 219 -19.60 19.78 -0.59
N VAL A 220 -18.32 20.00 -0.86
CA VAL A 220 -17.26 19.08 -0.44
C VAL A 220 -16.93 19.36 1.02
N GLU A 221 -17.01 18.34 1.85
CA GLU A 221 -16.75 18.42 3.28
C GLU A 221 -15.24 18.48 3.55
N LEU A 222 -14.80 19.38 4.40
CA LEU A 222 -13.41 19.48 4.85
C LEU A 222 -13.28 18.89 6.25
N ALA A 223 -12.32 17.98 6.42
CA ALA A 223 -12.06 17.31 7.68
C ALA A 223 -10.59 17.43 8.12
N LEU A 224 -10.38 17.44 9.44
CA LEU A 224 -9.07 17.32 10.06
C LEU A 224 -8.98 16.01 10.85
N GLU A 225 -7.85 15.32 10.75
CA GLU A 225 -7.60 14.10 11.50
C GLU A 225 -6.78 14.38 12.75
N LEU A 226 -7.33 13.99 13.91
CA LEU A 226 -6.66 13.94 15.20
C LEU A 226 -6.27 12.49 15.44
N ASP A 227 -5.01 12.15 15.26
CA ASP A 227 -4.53 10.77 15.16
C ASP A 227 -3.61 10.32 16.29
N ARG A 228 -3.39 11.18 17.31
CA ARG A 228 -2.46 10.89 18.43
C ARG A 228 -2.73 11.72 19.67
N PRO A 229 -2.25 11.24 20.84
CA PRO A 229 -2.47 11.89 22.15
C PRO A 229 -2.16 13.37 22.18
N GLU A 230 -1.07 13.79 21.56
CA GLU A 230 -0.68 15.21 21.48
C GLU A 230 -1.79 16.09 20.91
N TRP A 231 -2.48 15.63 19.86
CA TRP A 231 -3.58 16.38 19.25
C TRP A 231 -4.87 16.27 20.05
N TYR A 232 -5.10 15.14 20.75
CA TYR A 232 -6.26 15.01 21.65
C TYR A 232 -6.16 15.98 22.81
N GLU A 233 -5.01 16.01 23.50
CA GLU A 233 -4.75 16.93 24.61
C GLU A 233 -4.82 18.40 24.17
N ALA A 234 -4.17 18.74 23.06
CA ALA A 234 -4.18 20.09 22.51
C ALA A 234 -5.60 20.55 22.16
N TYR A 235 -6.37 19.72 21.45
CA TYR A 235 -7.74 20.05 21.11
C TYR A 235 -8.64 20.20 22.35
N LEU A 236 -8.49 19.34 23.35
CA LEU A 236 -9.27 19.42 24.59
C LEU A 236 -8.96 20.68 25.41
N SER A 237 -7.73 21.16 25.37
CA SER A 237 -7.24 22.27 26.22
C SER A 237 -7.41 23.67 25.60
N MET A 238 -7.65 23.77 24.29
CA MET A 238 -7.69 25.04 23.55
C MET A 238 -9.05 25.28 22.90
N GLU A 239 -9.36 26.55 22.62
CA GLU A 239 -10.42 26.88 21.67
C GLU A 239 -10.07 26.38 20.28
N SER A 240 -11.06 25.95 19.48
CA SER A 240 -10.79 25.29 18.18
C SER A 240 -9.95 26.15 17.24
N ALA A 241 -10.21 27.44 17.15
CA ALA A 241 -9.45 28.34 16.26
C ALA A 241 -7.97 28.41 16.67
N VAL A 242 -7.71 28.47 17.98
CA VAL A 242 -6.34 28.47 18.54
C VAL A 242 -5.67 27.12 18.29
N PHE A 243 -6.42 26.04 18.47
CA PHE A 243 -5.93 24.69 18.20
C PHE A 243 -5.52 24.51 16.74
N PHE A 244 -6.37 24.91 15.78
CA PHE A 244 -6.04 24.76 14.36
C PHE A 244 -4.82 25.58 13.97
N ASP A 245 -4.67 26.79 14.47
CA ASP A 245 -3.46 27.59 14.27
C ASP A 245 -2.22 26.89 14.82
N ALA A 246 -2.29 26.39 16.04
CA ALA A 246 -1.19 25.64 16.68
C ALA A 246 -0.84 24.34 15.92
N TYR A 247 -1.86 23.61 15.44
CA TYR A 247 -1.67 22.38 14.64
C TYR A 247 -0.85 22.65 13.38
N PHE A 248 -1.19 23.67 12.62
CA PHE A 248 -0.46 24.01 11.40
C PHE A 248 0.96 24.51 11.68
N ARG A 249 1.14 25.39 12.67
CA ARG A 249 2.47 25.90 13.06
C ARG A 249 3.39 24.77 13.51
N LYS A 250 2.89 23.84 14.31
CA LYS A 250 3.68 22.70 14.79
C LYS A 250 4.07 21.75 13.64
N ASN A 251 3.27 21.70 12.58
CA ASN A 251 3.58 20.98 11.37
C ASN A 251 4.42 21.79 10.36
N GLN A 252 5.11 22.85 10.81
CA GLN A 252 6.02 23.68 10.03
C GLN A 252 5.34 24.50 8.91
N ILE A 253 4.08 24.81 9.06
CA ILE A 253 3.35 25.76 8.20
C ILE A 253 3.30 27.11 8.92
N PRO A 254 4.15 28.09 8.54
CA PRO A 254 4.39 29.28 9.34
C PRO A 254 3.24 30.29 9.35
N ASP A 255 2.44 30.31 8.30
CA ASP A 255 1.27 31.19 8.16
C ASP A 255 0.02 30.31 7.97
N PRO A 256 -0.54 29.81 9.08
CA PRO A 256 -1.67 28.89 9.01
C PRO A 256 -2.90 29.54 8.39
N PRO A 257 -3.66 28.80 7.62
CA PRO A 257 -4.92 29.28 7.05
C PRO A 257 -5.95 29.53 8.16
N LEU A 258 -6.93 30.36 7.87
CA LEU A 258 -8.20 30.29 8.59
C LEU A 258 -8.88 28.98 8.21
N PHE A 259 -8.51 27.91 8.90
CA PHE A 259 -8.98 26.58 8.62
C PHE A 259 -10.18 26.26 9.52
N HIS A 260 -11.30 26.01 8.89
CA HIS A 260 -12.54 25.65 9.59
C HIS A 260 -13.04 24.32 8.99
N PRO A 261 -12.64 23.19 9.57
CA PRO A 261 -13.15 21.91 9.12
C PRO A 261 -14.63 21.76 9.49
N ASP A 262 -15.38 21.03 8.66
CA ASP A 262 -16.76 20.64 8.96
C ASP A 262 -16.80 19.42 9.88
N ARG A 263 -15.67 18.66 9.93
CA ARG A 263 -15.58 17.36 10.57
C ARG A 263 -14.24 17.11 11.23
N LEU A 264 -14.27 16.37 12.32
CA LEU A 264 -13.08 15.82 12.96
C LEU A 264 -13.06 14.30 12.83
N TYR A 265 -11.94 13.77 12.35
CA TYR A 265 -11.58 12.37 12.47
C TYR A 265 -10.82 12.18 13.78
N ILE A 266 -11.26 11.27 14.63
CA ILE A 266 -10.69 11.03 15.95
C ILE A 266 -10.24 9.57 16.04
N GLY A 267 -8.97 9.35 16.31
CA GLY A 267 -8.37 8.02 16.41
C GLY A 267 -7.27 7.80 15.38
N ASN A 268 -6.63 6.64 15.44
CA ASN A 268 -5.52 6.28 14.57
C ASN A 268 -5.83 5.00 13.79
N ALA A 269 -5.72 5.04 12.47
CA ALA A 269 -6.02 3.90 11.59
C ALA A 269 -4.97 2.77 11.67
N PHE A 270 -3.76 3.07 12.16
CA PHE A 270 -2.59 2.21 11.98
C PHE A 270 -2.07 1.63 13.31
N CYS A 271 -2.09 2.40 14.38
CA CYS A 271 -1.47 2.02 15.65
C CYS A 271 -2.47 2.08 16.80
N PRO A 272 -2.75 0.94 17.48
CA PRO A 272 -3.68 0.92 18.61
C PRO A 272 -3.19 1.73 19.83
N HIS A 273 -1.87 1.88 19.99
CA HIS A 273 -1.29 2.64 21.12
C HIS A 273 -1.40 4.16 20.97
N LEU A 274 -1.84 4.65 19.81
CA LEU A 274 -2.11 6.06 19.55
C LEU A 274 -3.60 6.40 19.60
N ALA A 275 -4.47 5.40 19.75
CA ALA A 275 -5.89 5.64 19.96
C ALA A 275 -6.12 6.39 21.30
N PRO A 276 -7.14 7.25 21.37
CA PRO A 276 -7.49 7.89 22.62
C PRO A 276 -7.97 6.87 23.66
N THR A 277 -7.72 7.14 24.92
CA THR A 277 -8.38 6.42 26.02
C THR A 277 -9.89 6.62 25.90
N GLU A 278 -10.67 5.82 26.59
CA GLU A 278 -12.13 5.95 26.52
C GLU A 278 -12.60 7.29 27.07
N GLU A 279 -12.01 7.75 28.17
CA GLU A 279 -12.34 9.05 28.79
C GLU A 279 -12.02 10.20 27.82
N GLU A 280 -10.83 10.18 27.22
CA GLU A 280 -10.44 11.17 26.21
C GLU A 280 -11.38 11.13 25.00
N LEU A 281 -11.73 9.93 24.52
CA LEU A 281 -12.61 9.76 23.37
C LEU A 281 -13.98 10.47 23.59
N PHE A 282 -14.62 10.19 24.72
CA PHE A 282 -15.89 10.84 25.05
C PHE A 282 -15.76 12.35 25.27
N ALA A 283 -14.67 12.80 25.89
CA ALA A 283 -14.40 14.23 26.06
C ALA A 283 -14.21 14.94 24.71
N LEU A 284 -13.46 14.32 23.78
CA LEU A 284 -13.28 14.82 22.41
C LEU A 284 -14.60 14.88 21.65
N MET A 285 -15.41 13.83 21.73
CA MET A 285 -16.72 13.77 21.08
C MET A 285 -17.68 14.84 21.65
N ASP A 286 -17.71 15.00 22.97
CA ASP A 286 -18.55 16.01 23.62
C ASP A 286 -18.12 17.44 23.25
N LYS A 287 -16.80 17.69 23.15
CA LYS A 287 -16.28 19.00 22.70
C LYS A 287 -16.63 19.24 21.24
N ALA A 288 -16.35 18.27 20.35
CA ALA A 288 -16.68 18.38 18.94
C ALA A 288 -18.17 18.65 18.70
N CYS A 289 -19.05 17.99 19.45
CA CYS A 289 -20.48 18.23 19.38
C CYS A 289 -20.87 19.67 19.84
N ARG A 290 -20.27 20.16 20.91
CA ARG A 290 -20.54 21.55 21.38
C ARG A 290 -20.10 22.59 20.35
N GLU A 291 -19.04 22.31 19.62
CA GLU A 291 -18.46 23.16 18.58
C GLU A 291 -19.08 22.90 17.19
N SER A 292 -20.11 22.04 17.12
CA SER A 292 -20.87 21.71 15.91
C SER A 292 -20.10 20.97 14.82
N PHE A 293 -18.99 20.33 15.13
CA PHE A 293 -18.30 19.46 14.20
C PHE A 293 -19.03 18.12 14.02
N SER A 294 -19.05 17.64 12.79
CA SER A 294 -19.36 16.23 12.51
C SER A 294 -18.21 15.35 12.99
N ILE A 295 -18.52 14.11 13.38
CA ILE A 295 -17.54 13.20 13.98
C ILE A 295 -17.39 11.95 13.14
N THR A 296 -16.14 11.57 12.85
CA THR A 296 -15.74 10.27 12.35
C THR A 296 -14.75 9.66 13.34
N LEU A 297 -15.00 8.45 13.81
CA LEU A 297 -14.10 7.70 14.66
C LEU A 297 -13.28 6.75 13.81
N THR A 298 -11.96 6.73 14.01
CA THR A 298 -11.04 5.87 13.28
C THR A 298 -10.52 4.79 14.20
N PHE A 299 -10.82 3.52 13.87
CA PHE A 299 -10.35 2.36 14.60
C PHE A 299 -9.12 1.76 13.92
N PRO A 300 -8.07 1.39 14.68
CA PRO A 300 -6.97 0.58 14.19
C PRO A 300 -7.47 -0.84 13.91
N PHE A 301 -6.60 -1.67 13.32
CA PHE A 301 -6.92 -3.10 13.17
C PHE A 301 -7.09 -3.78 14.53
N LEU A 302 -8.05 -4.69 14.59
CA LEU A 302 -8.40 -5.45 15.80
C LEU A 302 -7.43 -6.63 16.02
N LEU A 303 -6.92 -6.75 17.22
CA LEU A 303 -6.23 -7.94 17.69
C LEU A 303 -7.21 -8.82 18.48
N GLU A 304 -7.04 -10.15 18.40
CA GLU A 304 -7.93 -11.12 19.06
C GLU A 304 -8.04 -10.85 20.57
N GLU A 305 -6.93 -10.49 21.21
CA GLU A 305 -6.87 -10.17 22.65
C GLU A 305 -7.73 -8.94 23.01
N ASN A 306 -8.01 -8.04 22.07
CA ASN A 306 -8.78 -6.81 22.29
C ASN A 306 -10.24 -6.92 21.83
N LEU A 307 -10.70 -8.11 21.42
CA LEU A 307 -12.03 -8.30 20.84
C LEU A 307 -13.14 -7.87 21.82
N SER A 308 -13.09 -8.39 23.07
CA SER A 308 -14.08 -8.10 24.09
C SER A 308 -14.11 -6.62 24.50
N GLU A 309 -12.94 -6.00 24.61
CA GLU A 309 -12.82 -4.57 24.93
C GLU A 309 -13.40 -3.71 23.81
N THR A 310 -13.08 -4.04 22.55
CA THR A 310 -13.60 -3.32 21.39
C THR A 310 -15.12 -3.44 21.30
N GLN A 311 -15.68 -4.61 21.55
CA GLN A 311 -17.14 -4.80 21.58
C GLN A 311 -17.80 -3.93 22.65
N GLN A 312 -17.26 -3.91 23.86
CA GLN A 312 -17.77 -3.07 24.96
C GLN A 312 -17.64 -1.58 24.64
N ARG A 313 -16.55 -1.17 24.02
CA ARG A 313 -16.34 0.22 23.58
C ARG A 313 -17.38 0.63 22.54
N LEU A 314 -17.66 -0.21 21.54
CA LEU A 314 -18.71 0.04 20.55
C LEU A 314 -20.09 0.15 21.20
N GLN A 315 -20.40 -0.69 22.20
CA GLN A 315 -21.64 -0.59 22.96
C GLN A 315 -21.78 0.77 23.64
N ARG A 316 -20.73 1.20 24.39
CA ARG A 316 -20.78 2.50 25.10
C ARG A 316 -20.84 3.70 24.13
N LEU A 317 -20.20 3.58 22.97
CA LEU A 317 -20.31 4.60 21.90
C LEU A 317 -21.75 4.67 21.34
N ALA A 318 -22.39 3.52 21.14
CA ALA A 318 -23.79 3.49 20.70
C ALA A 318 -24.71 4.16 21.72
N GLU A 319 -24.54 3.84 23.00
CA GLU A 319 -25.28 4.48 24.09
C GLU A 319 -25.04 6.00 24.16
N TRP A 320 -23.80 6.45 23.91
CA TRP A 320 -23.51 7.89 23.82
C TRP A 320 -24.25 8.53 22.64
N CYS A 321 -24.24 7.90 21.47
CA CYS A 321 -24.93 8.39 20.29
C CYS A 321 -26.46 8.53 20.52
N GLU A 322 -27.05 7.52 21.15
CA GLU A 322 -28.49 7.53 21.51
C GLU A 322 -28.83 8.64 22.50
N ARG A 323 -28.05 8.79 23.58
CA ARG A 323 -28.25 9.86 24.57
C ARG A 323 -28.14 11.27 23.98
N LYS A 324 -27.24 11.45 23.00
CA LYS A 324 -27.00 12.75 22.34
C LYS A 324 -27.90 12.94 21.11
N ASN A 325 -28.65 11.94 20.71
CA ASN A 325 -29.40 11.91 19.44
C ASN A 325 -28.51 12.29 18.25
N LYS A 326 -27.35 11.64 18.17
CA LYS A 326 -26.32 11.86 17.13
C LYS A 326 -25.97 10.54 16.43
N THR A 327 -25.57 10.65 15.17
CA THR A 327 -24.91 9.57 14.44
C THR A 327 -23.45 9.90 14.30
N VAL A 328 -22.61 8.90 14.34
CA VAL A 328 -21.16 9.02 14.04
C VAL A 328 -20.76 8.07 12.93
N GLU A 329 -19.75 8.45 12.19
CA GLU A 329 -19.12 7.54 11.23
C GLU A 329 -18.02 6.74 11.93
N LEU A 330 -17.90 5.45 11.58
CA LEU A 330 -16.82 4.57 12.01
C LEU A 330 -15.98 4.15 10.81
N VAL A 331 -14.72 4.54 10.78
CA VAL A 331 -13.74 4.01 9.81
C VAL A 331 -13.18 2.71 10.37
N VAL A 332 -13.47 1.61 9.67
CA VAL A 332 -13.03 0.27 10.05
C VAL A 332 -11.87 -0.18 9.16
N ASN A 333 -10.81 -0.70 9.79
CA ASN A 333 -9.58 -1.10 9.13
C ASN A 333 -9.33 -2.62 9.15
N ASP A 334 -10.28 -3.39 9.68
CA ASP A 334 -10.33 -4.85 9.66
C ASP A 334 -11.78 -5.36 9.62
N TRP A 335 -11.93 -6.62 9.24
CA TRP A 335 -13.27 -7.24 9.09
C TRP A 335 -13.93 -7.59 10.42
N GLY A 336 -13.14 -7.80 11.48
CA GLY A 336 -13.67 -8.06 12.83
C GLY A 336 -14.41 -6.84 13.36
N THR A 337 -13.76 -5.68 13.34
CA THR A 337 -14.37 -4.41 13.73
C THR A 337 -15.58 -4.07 12.85
N ALA A 338 -15.47 -4.30 11.51
CA ALA A 338 -16.58 -4.11 10.59
C ALA A 338 -17.81 -4.94 11.01
N HIS A 339 -17.60 -6.24 11.29
CA HIS A 339 -18.68 -7.14 11.73
C HIS A 339 -19.28 -6.69 13.05
N LEU A 340 -18.47 -6.37 14.06
CA LEU A 340 -18.95 -5.89 15.35
C LEU A 340 -19.80 -4.63 15.21
N ALA A 341 -19.37 -3.68 14.37
CA ALA A 341 -20.07 -2.42 14.14
C ALA A 341 -21.46 -2.61 13.51
N THR A 342 -21.70 -3.69 12.77
CA THR A 342 -23.02 -3.98 12.16
C THR A 342 -24.11 -4.19 13.18
N HIS A 343 -23.79 -4.58 14.42
CA HIS A 343 -24.76 -4.77 15.49
C HIS A 343 -25.37 -3.46 16.01
N PHE A 344 -24.78 -2.31 15.66
CA PHE A 344 -25.20 -1.01 16.14
C PHE A 344 -25.69 -0.12 14.98
N PRO A 345 -27.02 -0.01 14.77
CA PRO A 345 -27.57 0.77 13.65
C PRO A 345 -27.24 2.25 13.67
N VAL A 346 -26.87 2.79 14.82
CA VAL A 346 -26.52 4.21 15.01
C VAL A 346 -25.22 4.62 14.29
N PHE A 347 -24.38 3.65 13.91
CA PHE A 347 -23.13 3.92 13.21
C PHE A 347 -23.29 3.88 11.69
N SER A 348 -22.68 4.85 11.02
CA SER A 348 -22.40 4.82 9.58
C SER A 348 -21.00 4.24 9.37
N ILE A 349 -20.92 3.08 8.75
CA ILE A 349 -19.64 2.35 8.63
C ILE A 349 -18.92 2.77 7.35
N CYS A 350 -17.63 3.13 7.47
CA CYS A 350 -16.76 3.54 6.37
C CYS A 350 -15.65 2.51 6.17
N LEU A 351 -15.37 2.13 4.92
CA LEU A 351 -14.26 1.26 4.57
C LEU A 351 -12.95 2.01 4.70
N GLY A 352 -12.15 1.64 5.69
CA GLY A 352 -10.87 2.28 5.98
C GLY A 352 -9.77 1.92 4.99
N ILE A 353 -8.69 2.67 5.07
CA ILE A 353 -7.53 2.62 4.17
C ILE A 353 -6.89 1.23 4.14
N LEU A 354 -6.83 0.52 5.27
CA LEU A 354 -6.22 -0.81 5.34
C LEU A 354 -7.06 -1.90 4.65
N LEU A 355 -8.37 -1.70 4.51
CA LEU A 355 -9.26 -2.59 3.77
C LEU A 355 -9.43 -2.14 2.32
N ASN A 356 -9.41 -0.84 2.04
CA ASN A 356 -9.49 -0.27 0.69
C ASN A 356 -8.13 -0.29 -0.01
N LYS A 357 -7.52 -1.47 -0.10
CA LYS A 357 -6.16 -1.64 -0.63
C LYS A 357 -6.08 -1.27 -2.11
N ARG A 358 -5.07 -0.49 -2.44
CA ARG A 358 -4.67 -0.16 -3.82
C ARG A 358 -3.15 -0.18 -3.95
N LYS A 359 -2.67 -0.21 -5.18
CA LYS A 359 -1.23 -0.13 -5.44
C LYS A 359 -0.75 1.29 -5.15
N LYS A 360 0.19 1.43 -4.22
CA LYS A 360 0.72 2.73 -3.76
C LYS A 360 2.25 2.78 -3.75
N ASP A 361 2.91 1.79 -4.34
CA ASP A 361 4.36 1.75 -4.41
C ASP A 361 4.89 2.96 -5.22
N PRO A 362 5.79 3.80 -4.69
CA PRO A 362 6.38 4.93 -5.41
C PRO A 362 7.00 4.53 -6.76
N ARG A 363 7.51 3.30 -6.87
CA ARG A 363 8.07 2.74 -8.11
C ARG A 363 7.03 2.55 -9.23
N MET A 364 5.74 2.65 -8.91
CA MET A 364 4.68 2.61 -9.92
C MET A 364 4.80 3.75 -10.95
N ALA A 365 5.46 4.86 -10.59
CA ALA A 365 5.74 5.96 -11.53
C ALA A 365 6.58 5.52 -12.73
N TYR A 366 7.39 4.48 -12.55
CA TYR A 366 8.28 3.92 -13.58
C TYR A 366 7.64 2.77 -14.36
N LYS A 367 6.50 2.24 -13.90
CA LYS A 367 5.79 1.20 -14.63
C LYS A 367 5.13 1.76 -15.88
N LEU A 368 5.28 1.01 -16.96
CA LEU A 368 4.56 1.24 -18.20
C LEU A 368 3.33 0.32 -18.22
N GLY A 369 2.23 0.83 -18.73
CA GLY A 369 0.96 0.10 -18.78
C GLY A 369 -0.22 1.06 -18.71
N ASP A 370 -1.42 0.52 -18.74
CA ASP A 370 -2.63 1.31 -18.58
C ASP A 370 -2.75 1.82 -17.14
N ARG A 371 -2.45 3.10 -16.96
CA ARG A 371 -2.52 3.76 -15.65
C ARG A 371 -3.92 3.69 -15.03
N THR A 372 -4.96 3.61 -15.85
CA THR A 372 -6.34 3.50 -15.36
C THR A 372 -6.57 2.18 -14.62
N LEU A 373 -5.85 1.11 -14.97
CA LEU A 373 -5.90 -0.17 -14.27
C LEU A 373 -5.17 -0.13 -12.93
N PHE A 374 -4.11 0.69 -12.80
CA PHE A 374 -3.39 0.81 -11.53
C PHE A 374 -4.20 1.52 -10.44
N GLU A 375 -5.14 2.35 -10.85
CA GLU A 375 -6.03 3.05 -9.92
C GLU A 375 -7.18 2.21 -9.43
N LYS A 376 -7.57 1.20 -10.22
CA LYS A 376 -8.69 0.33 -9.87
C LYS A 376 -8.31 -0.64 -8.76
N ASN A 377 -9.25 -0.85 -7.88
CA ASN A 377 -9.20 -1.87 -6.83
C ASN A 377 -10.56 -2.57 -6.72
N SER A 378 -10.74 -3.42 -5.73
CA SER A 378 -11.96 -4.20 -5.55
C SER A 378 -13.23 -3.34 -5.44
N VAL A 379 -13.13 -2.14 -4.84
CA VAL A 379 -14.28 -1.23 -4.68
C VAL A 379 -14.81 -0.68 -6.01
N HIS A 380 -14.01 -0.71 -7.08
CA HIS A 380 -14.50 -0.33 -8.42
C HIS A 380 -15.49 -1.36 -9.01
N ALA A 381 -15.49 -2.60 -8.51
CA ALA A 381 -16.44 -3.61 -8.94
C ALA A 381 -17.81 -3.42 -8.25
N ALA A 382 -18.88 -3.29 -9.03
CA ALA A 382 -20.22 -3.05 -8.52
C ALA A 382 -20.66 -4.14 -7.54
N PHE A 383 -20.48 -5.42 -7.89
CA PHE A 383 -20.84 -6.54 -7.03
C PHE A 383 -20.16 -6.48 -5.64
N TYR A 384 -18.91 -5.99 -5.57
CA TYR A 384 -18.20 -5.88 -4.30
C TYR A 384 -18.76 -4.74 -3.45
N ARG A 385 -19.13 -3.61 -4.06
CA ARG A 385 -19.83 -2.54 -3.34
C ARG A 385 -21.19 -2.98 -2.80
N GLU A 386 -21.94 -3.72 -3.61
CA GLU A 386 -23.22 -4.32 -3.19
C GLU A 386 -23.02 -5.27 -2.00
N TYR A 387 -22.01 -6.13 -2.06
CA TYR A 387 -21.63 -6.99 -0.95
C TYR A 387 -21.28 -6.18 0.32
N LEU A 388 -20.41 -5.16 0.19
CA LEU A 388 -20.03 -4.30 1.33
C LEU A 388 -21.24 -3.59 1.94
N LYS A 389 -22.18 -3.17 1.12
CA LYS A 389 -23.40 -2.52 1.57
C LYS A 389 -24.35 -3.54 2.27
N ALA A 390 -24.54 -4.70 1.67
CA ALA A 390 -25.46 -5.73 2.21
C ALA A 390 -24.95 -6.32 3.52
N GLU A 391 -23.68 -6.72 3.58
CA GLU A 391 -23.11 -7.41 4.73
C GLU A 391 -22.65 -6.48 5.86
N PHE A 392 -22.10 -5.32 5.49
CA PHE A 392 -21.46 -4.42 6.46
C PHE A 392 -22.08 -3.03 6.52
N ARG A 393 -23.08 -2.70 5.71
CA ARG A 393 -23.67 -1.36 5.60
C ARG A 393 -22.66 -0.27 5.23
N ILE A 394 -21.58 -0.67 4.49
CA ILE A 394 -20.53 0.26 4.07
C ILE A 394 -20.94 0.93 2.77
N GLU A 395 -21.01 2.27 2.80
CA GLU A 395 -21.35 3.13 1.64
C GLU A 395 -20.36 4.27 1.45
N ARG A 396 -19.37 4.43 2.35
CA ARG A 396 -18.27 5.41 2.22
C ARG A 396 -16.94 4.68 2.17
N TYR A 397 -16.03 5.18 1.34
CA TYR A 397 -14.73 4.60 1.09
C TYR A 397 -13.64 5.63 1.35
N GLU A 398 -12.65 5.28 2.19
CA GLU A 398 -11.51 6.12 2.49
C GLU A 398 -10.39 5.87 1.47
N TRP A 399 -9.90 6.93 0.85
CA TRP A 399 -8.84 6.93 -0.15
C TRP A 399 -7.67 7.76 0.33
N GLU A 400 -6.50 7.54 -0.25
CA GLU A 400 -5.30 8.34 0.00
C GLU A 400 -4.75 8.89 -1.30
N SER A 401 -4.22 10.10 -1.22
CA SER A 401 -3.55 10.77 -2.33
C SER A 401 -2.18 10.17 -2.56
N CYS A 402 -2.04 9.25 -3.50
CA CYS A 402 -0.73 8.74 -3.94
C CYS A 402 -0.32 9.34 -5.28
N GLY A 403 1.00 9.42 -5.55
CA GLY A 403 1.56 10.10 -6.72
C GLY A 403 1.17 9.53 -8.10
N ASN A 404 0.46 8.39 -8.12
CA ASN A 404 -0.09 7.78 -9.32
C ASN A 404 -1.58 8.10 -9.46
N THR A 405 -1.91 9.37 -9.46
CA THR A 405 -3.27 9.81 -9.73
C THR A 405 -3.52 9.78 -11.24
N GLY A 406 -4.24 8.80 -11.72
CA GLY A 406 -4.76 8.83 -13.07
C GLY A 406 -5.99 9.74 -13.19
N THR A 407 -6.67 9.62 -14.31
CA THR A 407 -7.84 10.44 -14.66
C THR A 407 -9.17 9.74 -14.41
N GLY A 408 -9.16 8.51 -13.89
CA GLY A 408 -10.35 7.70 -13.67
C GLY A 408 -11.29 8.28 -12.60
N LYS A 409 -12.58 8.05 -12.73
CA LYS A 409 -13.56 8.39 -11.70
C LYS A 409 -13.44 7.42 -10.53
N PHE A 410 -13.65 7.95 -9.31
CA PHE A 410 -13.85 7.11 -8.13
C PHE A 410 -15.19 6.36 -8.24
N PRO A 411 -15.33 5.22 -7.55
CA PRO A 411 -16.58 4.46 -7.57
C PRO A 411 -17.78 5.29 -7.12
N GLU A 412 -18.97 4.90 -7.59
CA GLU A 412 -20.21 5.45 -7.05
C GLU A 412 -20.30 5.19 -5.54
N GLY A 413 -20.80 6.18 -4.81
CA GLY A 413 -20.88 6.20 -3.35
C GLY A 413 -20.21 7.44 -2.78
N LYS A 414 -20.00 7.44 -1.47
CA LYS A 414 -19.31 8.53 -0.76
C LYS A 414 -17.82 8.23 -0.69
N ASN A 415 -16.99 9.20 -1.03
CA ASN A 415 -15.54 9.01 -1.13
C ASN A 415 -14.79 10.12 -0.40
N SER A 416 -13.99 9.75 0.60
CA SER A 416 -13.10 10.66 1.32
C SER A 416 -11.66 10.50 0.83
N MET A 417 -10.94 11.61 0.62
CA MET A 417 -9.54 11.64 0.19
C MET A 417 -8.65 12.19 1.28
N HIS A 418 -7.74 11.38 1.78
CA HIS A 418 -6.71 11.79 2.74
C HIS A 418 -5.51 12.43 2.05
N LEU A 419 -5.05 13.56 2.58
CA LEU A 419 -3.96 14.38 2.07
C LEU A 419 -2.98 14.74 3.18
N PRO A 420 -1.69 14.96 2.89
CA PRO A 420 -0.95 14.63 1.67
C PRO A 420 -0.28 13.25 1.72
N PHE A 421 -0.38 12.55 2.84
CA PHE A 421 0.28 11.28 3.07
C PHE A 421 -0.55 10.11 2.59
N TYR A 422 0.15 9.04 2.22
CA TYR A 422 -0.48 7.77 1.88
C TYR A 422 0.31 6.61 2.49
N GLN A 423 -0.38 5.66 3.09
CA GLN A 423 0.21 4.49 3.70
C GLN A 423 0.64 3.49 2.61
N THR A 424 1.90 3.04 2.65
CA THR A 424 2.44 2.02 1.75
C THR A 424 2.49 0.65 2.40
N ASN A 425 2.81 0.61 3.69
CA ASN A 425 2.88 -0.61 4.48
C ASN A 425 2.50 -0.35 5.93
N THR A 426 1.84 -1.31 6.57
CA THR A 426 1.55 -1.32 8.01
C THR A 426 1.84 -2.71 8.55
N SER A 427 2.51 -2.77 9.70
CA SER A 427 2.83 -4.00 10.40
C SER A 427 2.06 -4.10 11.73
N GLN A 428 1.77 -5.32 12.16
CA GLN A 428 1.28 -5.56 13.52
C GLN A 428 2.37 -5.31 14.59
N TYR A 429 3.63 -5.36 14.17
CA TYR A 429 4.79 -5.05 15.00
C TYR A 429 5.26 -3.64 14.68
N CYS A 430 5.79 -2.95 15.69
CA CYS A 430 6.31 -1.61 15.50
C CYS A 430 7.83 -1.65 15.23
N PRO A 431 8.28 -1.44 13.96
CA PRO A 431 9.71 -1.42 13.66
C PRO A 431 10.46 -0.34 14.44
N LEU A 432 9.82 0.80 14.68
CA LEU A 432 10.41 1.89 15.46
C LEU A 432 10.63 1.49 16.93
N TYR A 433 9.67 0.81 17.55
CA TYR A 433 9.81 0.28 18.90
C TYR A 433 10.97 -0.69 19.00
N THR A 434 11.08 -1.64 18.07
CA THR A 434 12.15 -2.66 18.11
C THR A 434 13.51 -2.07 17.79
N ALA A 435 13.60 -1.10 16.91
CA ALA A 435 14.82 -0.37 16.66
C ALA A 435 15.31 0.40 17.89
N CYS A 436 14.41 1.13 18.57
CA CYS A 436 14.76 1.89 19.77
C CYS A 436 15.09 1.01 21.00
N THR A 437 14.48 -0.19 21.10
CA THR A 437 14.67 -1.07 22.27
C THR A 437 15.67 -2.19 22.06
N LYS A 438 15.89 -2.63 20.83
CA LYS A 438 16.72 -3.78 20.46
C LYS A 438 17.81 -3.45 19.46
N GLY A 439 17.86 -2.24 18.92
CA GLY A 439 18.79 -1.85 17.87
C GLY A 439 18.53 -2.53 16.52
N SER A 440 17.37 -3.17 16.34
CA SER A 440 17.01 -3.89 15.11
C SER A 440 15.58 -3.57 14.69
N ARG A 441 15.39 -3.23 13.41
CA ARG A 441 14.08 -2.98 12.80
C ARG A 441 13.33 -4.25 12.45
N SER A 442 14.05 -5.34 12.26
CA SER A 442 13.50 -6.61 11.78
C SER A 442 12.94 -7.49 12.91
N ALA A 443 13.23 -7.18 14.17
CA ALA A 443 12.73 -7.95 15.29
C ALA A 443 11.20 -7.85 15.38
N GLN A 444 10.50 -8.98 15.15
CA GLN A 444 9.06 -9.06 15.23
C GLN A 444 8.64 -9.38 16.66
N MET A 445 8.23 -8.37 17.41
CA MET A 445 7.74 -8.55 18.76
C MET A 445 6.51 -7.66 19.03
N PRO A 446 5.51 -8.21 19.74
CA PRO A 446 4.34 -7.42 20.11
C PRO A 446 4.75 -6.32 21.11
N VAL A 447 4.16 -5.15 20.94
CA VAL A 447 4.30 -4.03 21.87
C VAL A 447 3.15 -4.10 22.86
N ARG A 448 3.44 -4.37 24.12
CA ARG A 448 2.42 -4.38 25.20
C ARG A 448 2.31 -3.02 25.85
N GLU A 449 3.44 -2.44 26.22
CA GLU A 449 3.53 -1.09 26.76
C GLU A 449 4.37 -0.24 25.81
N CYS A 450 3.78 0.80 25.26
CA CYS A 450 4.41 1.63 24.25
C CYS A 450 4.91 2.96 24.84
N PRO A 451 6.24 3.21 24.84
CA PRO A 451 6.81 4.50 25.29
C PRO A 451 6.59 5.63 24.28
N ARG A 452 5.91 5.35 23.14
CA ARG A 452 5.61 6.33 22.09
C ARG A 452 6.83 6.99 21.47
N PHE A 453 7.86 6.21 21.17
CA PHE A 453 9.06 6.72 20.48
C PHE A 453 8.73 7.52 19.20
N CYS A 454 7.60 7.19 18.56
CA CYS A 454 7.12 7.87 17.35
C CYS A 454 6.72 9.35 17.55
N GLU A 455 6.58 9.82 18.76
CA GLU A 455 6.37 11.24 19.05
C GLU A 455 7.64 12.06 18.75
N LYS A 456 8.82 11.43 18.92
CA LYS A 456 10.12 12.09 18.82
C LYS A 456 10.97 11.57 17.66
N GLN A 457 10.66 10.39 17.13
CA GLN A 457 11.51 9.69 16.18
C GLN A 457 10.73 9.14 15.01
N ALA A 458 11.37 9.07 13.85
CA ALA A 458 10.86 8.47 12.64
C ALA A 458 12.02 7.84 11.86
N PHE A 459 11.72 6.87 10.98
CA PHE A 459 12.64 6.44 9.95
C PHE A 459 12.55 7.42 8.80
N LEU A 460 13.66 8.01 8.42
CA LEU A 460 13.76 8.89 7.27
C LEU A 460 14.36 8.12 6.09
N TYR A 461 13.85 8.40 4.93
CA TYR A 461 14.28 7.83 3.67
C TYR A 461 14.91 8.92 2.81
N PRO A 462 15.71 8.56 1.79
CA PRO A 462 16.24 9.53 0.85
C PRO A 462 15.15 10.46 0.31
N GLU A 463 15.44 11.74 0.17
CA GLU A 463 14.47 12.79 -0.18
C GLU A 463 13.71 12.47 -1.49
N HIS A 464 14.39 11.87 -2.47
CA HIS A 464 13.78 11.52 -3.76
C HIS A 464 12.66 10.46 -3.63
N LEU A 465 12.65 9.63 -2.59
CA LEU A 465 11.60 8.66 -2.33
C LEU A 465 10.37 9.29 -1.68
N ARG A 466 10.53 10.43 -1.00
CA ARG A 466 9.47 11.12 -0.27
C ARG A 466 8.70 10.20 0.66
N MET A 467 9.44 9.41 1.43
CA MET A 467 8.90 8.41 2.34
C MET A 467 9.33 8.65 3.78
N MET A 468 8.51 8.20 4.72
CA MET A 468 8.76 8.26 6.14
C MET A 468 8.18 7.03 6.82
N GLY A 469 8.99 6.38 7.68
CA GLY A 469 8.50 5.35 8.59
C GLY A 469 8.14 5.95 9.94
N ARG A 470 6.88 5.88 10.33
CA ARG A 470 6.39 6.38 11.60
C ARG A 470 5.40 5.39 12.22
N TYR A 471 5.38 5.29 13.54
CA TYR A 471 4.62 4.25 14.24
C TYR A 471 5.03 2.85 13.78
N ASN A 472 4.05 2.04 13.46
CA ASN A 472 4.18 0.72 12.84
C ASN A 472 4.00 0.75 11.31
N SER A 473 4.05 1.93 10.69
CA SER A 473 3.68 2.14 9.29
C SER A 473 4.73 2.89 8.50
N LEU A 474 4.71 2.68 7.19
CA LEU A 474 5.52 3.38 6.21
C LEU A 474 4.60 4.23 5.34
N PHE A 475 4.91 5.51 5.24
CA PHE A 475 4.14 6.48 4.49
C PHE A 475 4.95 7.04 3.33
N GLY A 476 4.29 7.22 2.20
CA GLY A 476 4.75 8.09 1.14
C GLY A 476 4.02 9.43 1.22
N MET A 477 4.55 10.45 0.56
CA MET A 477 3.96 11.77 0.52
C MET A 477 3.76 12.25 -0.91
N ASN A 478 2.57 12.75 -1.20
CA ASN A 478 2.24 13.41 -2.45
C ASN A 478 2.22 14.93 -2.26
N LEU A 479 3.38 15.57 -2.41
CA LEU A 479 3.50 17.01 -2.29
C LEU A 479 2.74 17.77 -3.38
N THR A 480 2.54 17.19 -4.54
CA THR A 480 1.87 17.86 -5.67
C THR A 480 0.47 18.33 -5.30
N VAL A 481 -0.21 17.58 -4.40
CA VAL A 481 -1.53 17.97 -3.91
C VAL A 481 -1.54 19.28 -3.10
N LEU A 482 -0.41 19.63 -2.49
CA LEU A 482 -0.30 20.86 -1.71
C LEU A 482 0.35 21.99 -2.53
N GLN A 483 1.01 21.68 -3.63
CA GLN A 483 1.66 22.67 -4.50
C GLN A 483 0.70 23.26 -5.54
N ASP A 484 -0.31 22.50 -5.95
CA ASP A 484 -1.33 22.95 -6.92
C ASP A 484 -2.75 22.62 -6.42
N PRO A 485 -3.20 23.28 -5.37
CA PRO A 485 -4.48 22.98 -4.72
C PRO A 485 -5.70 23.29 -5.61
N GLU A 486 -5.60 24.24 -6.52
CA GLU A 486 -6.71 24.60 -7.41
C GLU A 486 -7.00 23.47 -8.42
N THR A 487 -5.96 22.98 -9.08
CA THR A 487 -6.07 21.84 -10.00
C THR A 487 -6.56 20.59 -9.25
N ILE A 488 -6.08 20.37 -8.02
CA ILE A 488 -6.46 19.22 -7.23
C ILE A 488 -7.91 19.26 -6.80
N GLY A 489 -8.41 20.41 -6.36
CA GLY A 489 -9.81 20.58 -6.05
C GLY A 489 -10.69 20.17 -7.23
N LYS A 490 -10.40 20.71 -8.41
CA LYS A 490 -11.10 20.35 -9.66
C LYS A 490 -10.95 18.86 -9.99
N MET A 491 -9.72 18.34 -9.89
CA MET A 491 -9.42 16.96 -10.24
C MET A 491 -10.17 15.96 -9.35
N TYR A 492 -10.17 16.15 -8.04
CA TYR A 492 -10.85 15.22 -7.14
C TYR A 492 -12.38 15.39 -7.15
N GLY A 493 -12.90 16.62 -7.12
CA GLY A 493 -14.32 16.89 -7.18
C GLY A 493 -14.99 16.32 -8.44
N LEU A 494 -14.40 16.55 -9.62
CA LEU A 494 -14.89 16.00 -10.89
C LEU A 494 -14.82 14.47 -10.95
N ARG A 495 -14.01 13.85 -10.11
CA ARG A 495 -13.81 12.40 -10.04
C ARG A 495 -14.71 11.71 -9.01
N GLY A 496 -15.49 12.45 -8.22
CA GLY A 496 -16.44 11.90 -7.27
C GLY A 496 -15.95 11.85 -5.81
N ILE A 497 -14.95 12.64 -5.44
CA ILE A 497 -14.57 12.87 -4.03
C ILE A 497 -15.51 13.91 -3.43
N ASP A 498 -16.15 13.59 -2.32
CA ASP A 498 -17.08 14.46 -1.58
C ASP A 498 -16.54 14.94 -0.22
N ARG A 499 -15.35 14.46 0.17
CA ARG A 499 -14.66 14.87 1.40
C ARG A 499 -13.16 14.88 1.24
N ILE A 500 -12.51 15.91 1.78
CA ILE A 500 -11.06 15.97 1.96
C ILE A 500 -10.73 15.86 3.44
N VAL A 501 -9.79 14.98 3.76
CA VAL A 501 -9.28 14.77 5.11
C VAL A 501 -7.82 15.21 5.16
N VAL A 502 -7.52 16.21 5.95
CA VAL A 502 -6.15 16.69 6.14
C VAL A 502 -5.53 15.99 7.34
N ASN A 503 -4.37 15.36 7.10
CA ASN A 503 -3.50 14.81 8.13
C ASN A 503 -2.05 15.20 7.81
N LEU A 504 -1.41 15.94 8.68
CA LEU A 504 -0.03 16.39 8.51
C LEU A 504 0.99 15.53 9.28
N LEU A 505 0.57 14.34 9.76
CA LEU A 505 1.37 13.31 10.46
C LEU A 505 2.18 13.82 11.66
#